data_77de16a3931ca0227bed9e6a8f1489f9
#
_entry.id   77de16a3931ca0227bed9e6a8f1489f9
#
_cell.length_a   1.000
_cell.length_b   1.000
_cell.length_c   1.000
_cell.angle_alpha   90.00
_cell.angle_beta   90.00
_cell.angle_gamma   90.00
#
_symmetry.space_group_name_H-M   'P 1'
#
loop_
_entity.id
_entity.type
_entity.pdbx_description
1 polymer ?
#
loop_
_entity_poly.entity_id
_entity_poly.type
_entity_poly.pdbx_seq_one_letter_code
_entity_poly.pdbx_strand_id
1 'polypeptide(L)'
;LLPGRDPSPSALATANEQRLELAQVLEQLPADYRQVIVLRNLEDLPHEEVARRMNRTPGAVRMLWVRALAALRDGIQARSPTQSKSKETGPYIR
;
A
#
# COMPACT_ATOMS: atom_id res chain seq x y z
N LEU A 1 13.54 0.01 29.32
CA LEU A 1 13.95 0.01 29.06
C LEU A 1 14.80 0.60 28.21
N LEU A 2 15.16 0.17 27.41
CA LEU A 2 15.97 0.76 26.47
C LEU A 2 15.25 1.86 25.82
N PRO A 3 15.77 3.04 25.88
CA PRO A 3 15.07 4.17 25.29
C PRO A 3 14.80 4.02 23.83
N GLY A 4 15.71 3.36 23.14
CA GLY A 4 15.50 3.18 21.71
C GLY A 4 14.37 2.28 21.36
N ARG A 5 13.90 1.53 22.33
CA ARG A 5 12.84 0.63 22.09
C ARG A 5 11.49 1.27 22.24
N ASP A 6 11.44 2.31 22.99
CA ASP A 6 10.17 2.95 23.25
C ASP A 6 9.94 4.06 22.27
N PRO A 7 9.00 3.94 21.37
CA PRO A 7 8.77 5.03 20.45
C PRO A 7 8.23 6.24 21.18
N SER A 8 8.59 7.40 20.71
CA SER A 8 8.06 8.61 21.28
C SER A 8 6.58 8.69 20.95
N PRO A 9 5.82 9.47 21.70
CA PRO A 9 4.40 9.65 21.36
C PRO A 9 4.19 10.16 19.96
N SER A 10 5.05 11.04 19.46
CA SER A 10 4.85 11.54 18.12
C SER A 10 5.16 10.47 17.09
N ALA A 11 6.12 9.58 17.35
CA ALA A 11 6.37 8.49 16.43
C ALA A 11 5.19 7.53 16.37
N LEU A 12 4.56 7.27 17.52
CA LEU A 12 3.39 6.41 17.54
C LEU A 12 2.23 7.06 16.81
N ALA A 13 2.04 8.34 17.00
CA ALA A 13 0.97 9.04 16.31
C ALA A 13 1.18 8.99 14.80
N THR A 14 2.41 9.16 14.36
CA THR A 14 2.70 9.11 12.93
C THR A 14 2.43 7.73 12.37
N ALA A 15 2.84 6.69 13.08
CA ALA A 15 2.59 5.33 12.63
C ALA A 15 1.09 5.05 12.53
N ASN A 16 0.32 5.51 13.50
CA ASN A 16 -1.11 5.31 13.47
C ASN A 16 -1.76 6.05 12.33
N GLU A 17 -1.28 7.25 12.06
CA GLU A 17 -1.80 8.01 10.93
C GLU A 17 -1.50 7.33 9.62
N GLN A 18 -0.33 6.75 9.49
CA GLN A 18 0.03 6.06 8.27
C GLN A 18 -0.82 4.81 8.07
N ARG A 19 -1.11 4.10 9.14
CA ARG A 19 -1.98 2.94 9.05
C ARG A 19 -3.39 3.31 8.63
N LEU A 20 -3.89 4.39 9.19
CA LEU A 20 -5.21 4.86 8.85
C LEU A 20 -5.27 5.29 7.39
N GLU A 21 -4.25 5.99 6.94
CA GLU A 21 -4.17 6.42 5.57
C GLU A 21 -4.16 5.23 4.63
N LEU A 22 -3.36 4.23 4.96
CA LEU A 22 -3.29 3.03 4.15
C LEU A 22 -4.65 2.34 4.08
N ALA A 23 -5.32 2.23 5.21
CA ALA A 23 -6.63 1.59 5.24
C ALA A 23 -7.64 2.36 4.39
N GLN A 24 -7.58 3.67 4.44
CA GLN A 24 -8.50 4.48 3.67
C GLN A 24 -8.26 4.34 2.18
N VAL A 25 -7.00 4.30 1.76
CA VAL A 25 -6.69 4.12 0.36
C VAL A 25 -7.12 2.73 -0.09
N LEU A 26 -6.87 1.71 0.73
CA LEU A 26 -7.29 0.35 0.38
C LEU A 26 -8.79 0.27 0.16
N GLU A 27 -9.55 0.95 0.99
CA GLU A 27 -11.00 0.92 0.85
C GLU A 27 -11.48 1.53 -0.44
N GLN A 28 -10.70 2.44 -1.00
CA GLN A 28 -11.10 3.10 -2.23
C GLN A 28 -10.67 2.35 -3.48
N LEU A 29 -9.87 1.32 -3.33
CA LEU A 29 -9.44 0.52 -4.47
C LEU A 29 -10.56 -0.42 -4.91
N PRO A 30 -10.55 -0.84 -6.17
CA PRO A 30 -11.47 -1.87 -6.60
C PRO A 30 -11.35 -3.11 -5.72
N ALA A 31 -12.44 -3.84 -5.59
CA ALA A 31 -12.47 -4.97 -4.65
C ALA A 31 -11.40 -6.00 -4.92
N ASP A 32 -11.13 -6.31 -6.19
CA ASP A 32 -10.13 -7.32 -6.50
C ASP A 32 -8.72 -6.81 -6.23
N TYR A 33 -8.47 -5.53 -6.42
CA TYR A 33 -7.17 -4.96 -6.05
C TYR A 33 -6.97 -5.06 -4.55
N ARG A 34 -7.98 -4.68 -3.79
CA ARG A 34 -7.87 -4.75 -2.34
C ARG A 34 -7.65 -6.17 -1.89
N GLN A 35 -8.39 -7.10 -2.47
CA GLN A 35 -8.30 -8.49 -2.06
C GLN A 35 -6.90 -9.07 -2.32
N VAL A 36 -6.32 -8.79 -3.49
CA VAL A 36 -5.02 -9.35 -3.80
C VAL A 36 -3.95 -8.77 -2.89
N ILE A 37 -4.06 -7.50 -2.53
CA ILE A 37 -3.11 -6.90 -1.62
C ILE A 37 -3.23 -7.51 -0.23
N VAL A 38 -4.45 -7.68 0.25
CA VAL A 38 -4.65 -8.27 1.56
C VAL A 38 -4.09 -9.70 1.60
N LEU A 39 -4.40 -10.49 0.60
CA LEU A 39 -3.97 -11.89 0.61
C LEU A 39 -2.45 -12.00 0.46
N ARG A 40 -1.86 -11.20 -0.41
CA ARG A 40 -0.43 -11.30 -0.66
C ARG A 40 0.41 -10.64 0.43
N ASN A 41 0.00 -9.48 0.89
CA ASN A 41 0.84 -8.68 1.76
C ASN A 41 0.49 -8.79 3.23
N LEU A 42 -0.79 -8.89 3.56
CA LEU A 42 -1.19 -8.98 4.95
C LEU A 42 -1.25 -10.41 5.43
N GLU A 43 -1.74 -11.31 4.61
CA GLU A 43 -1.79 -12.72 4.98
C GLU A 43 -0.57 -13.49 4.47
N ASP A 44 0.26 -12.84 3.67
CA ASP A 44 1.55 -13.40 3.26
C ASP A 44 1.39 -14.72 2.50
N LEU A 45 0.38 -14.81 1.65
CA LEU A 45 0.14 -16.02 0.91
C LEU A 45 0.90 -16.00 -0.42
N PRO A 46 1.36 -17.16 -0.88
CA PRO A 46 2.01 -17.21 -2.20
C PRO A 46 0.99 -17.00 -3.31
N HIS A 47 1.50 -16.65 -4.48
CA HIS A 47 0.62 -16.37 -5.62
C HIS A 47 -0.31 -17.52 -5.93
N GLU A 48 0.15 -18.74 -5.79
CA GLU A 48 -0.66 -19.91 -6.09
C GLU A 48 -1.87 -20.00 -5.17
N GLU A 49 -1.66 -19.71 -3.90
CA GLU A 49 -2.75 -19.76 -2.96
C GLU A 49 -3.73 -18.61 -3.19
N VAL A 50 -3.21 -17.43 -3.48
CA VAL A 50 -4.07 -16.30 -3.78
C VAL A 50 -4.90 -16.59 -5.03
N ALA A 51 -4.27 -17.20 -6.03
CA ALA A 51 -4.96 -17.54 -7.26
C ALA A 51 -6.12 -18.47 -6.99
N ARG A 52 -5.89 -19.46 -6.14
CA ARG A 52 -6.95 -20.41 -5.82
C ARG A 52 -8.11 -19.70 -5.12
N ARG A 53 -7.79 -18.83 -4.18
CA ARG A 53 -8.84 -18.13 -3.43
C ARG A 53 -9.61 -17.15 -4.29
N MET A 54 -8.93 -16.54 -5.25
CA MET A 54 -9.57 -15.57 -6.13
C MET A 54 -10.10 -16.19 -7.40
N ASN A 55 -9.91 -17.49 -7.56
CA ASN A 55 -10.39 -18.21 -8.75
C ASN A 55 -9.77 -17.63 -10.01
N ARG A 56 -8.45 -17.43 -9.98
CA ARG A 56 -7.69 -16.90 -11.09
C ARG A 56 -6.43 -17.74 -11.25
N THR A 57 -5.72 -17.54 -12.34
CA THR A 57 -4.44 -18.20 -12.51
C THR A 57 -3.35 -17.44 -11.74
N PRO A 58 -2.26 -18.12 -11.37
CA PRO A 58 -1.17 -17.42 -10.68
C PRO A 58 -0.59 -16.27 -11.50
N GLY A 59 -0.51 -16.44 -12.82
CA GLY A 59 -0.03 -15.35 -13.65
C GLY A 59 -0.95 -14.15 -13.62
N ALA A 60 -2.25 -14.39 -13.67
CA ALA A 60 -3.21 -13.30 -13.57
C ALA A 60 -3.14 -12.60 -12.22
N VAL A 61 -2.93 -13.39 -11.15
CA VAL A 61 -2.80 -12.81 -9.82
C VAL A 61 -1.56 -11.92 -9.74
N ARG A 62 -0.46 -12.37 -10.33
CA ARG A 62 0.76 -11.57 -10.29
C ARG A 62 0.55 -10.23 -10.99
N MET A 63 -0.09 -10.25 -12.15
CA MET A 63 -0.37 -9.00 -12.85
C MET A 63 -1.34 -8.12 -12.07
N LEU A 64 -2.36 -8.74 -11.50
CA LEU A 64 -3.32 -8.00 -10.70
C LEU A 64 -2.63 -7.35 -9.51
N TRP A 65 -1.75 -8.09 -8.86
CA TRP A 65 -1.02 -7.60 -7.70
C TRP A 65 -0.15 -6.39 -8.07
N VAL A 66 0.57 -6.49 -9.19
CA VAL A 66 1.42 -5.38 -9.62
C VAL A 66 0.57 -4.13 -9.87
N ARG A 67 -0.55 -4.29 -10.54
CA ARG A 67 -1.44 -3.16 -10.80
C ARG A 67 -2.04 -2.61 -9.51
N ALA A 68 -2.39 -3.53 -8.60
CA ALA A 68 -2.97 -3.10 -7.33
C ALA A 68 -1.96 -2.31 -6.50
N LEU A 69 -0.71 -2.76 -6.48
CA LEU A 69 0.31 -2.03 -5.74
C LEU A 69 0.56 -0.65 -6.34
N ALA A 70 0.53 -0.56 -7.67
CA ALA A 70 0.70 0.75 -8.30
C ALA A 70 -0.46 1.67 -7.96
N ALA A 71 -1.68 1.14 -7.97
CA ALA A 71 -2.84 1.95 -7.61
C ALA A 71 -2.79 2.37 -6.15
N LEU A 72 -2.33 1.48 -5.29
CA LEU A 72 -2.19 1.80 -3.87
C LEU A 72 -1.18 2.92 -3.69
N ARG A 73 -0.03 2.80 -4.35
CA ARG A 73 0.99 3.84 -4.26
C ARG A 73 0.46 5.17 -4.74
N ASP A 74 -0.25 5.16 -5.87
CA ASP A 74 -0.80 6.40 -6.41
C ASP A 74 -1.80 7.01 -5.45
N GLY A 75 -2.62 6.19 -4.82
CA GLY A 75 -3.57 6.69 -3.86
C GLY A 75 -2.91 7.32 -2.64
N ILE A 76 -1.84 6.69 -2.17
CA ILE A 76 -1.12 7.23 -1.02
C ILE A 76 -0.46 8.54 -1.39
N GLN A 77 0.15 8.61 -2.57
CA GLN A 77 0.81 9.84 -3.00
C GLN A 77 -0.18 10.96 -3.20
N ALA A 78 -1.36 10.65 -3.68
CA ALA A 78 -2.37 11.68 -3.85
C ALA A 78 -2.79 12.27 -2.52
N ARG A 79 -2.74 11.48 -1.45
CA ARG A 79 -3.10 11.97 -0.13
C ARG A 79 -1.94 12.64 0.59
N SER A 80 -0.74 12.54 0.04
CA SER A 80 0.45 13.10 0.64
C SER A 80 1.02 14.16 -0.28
N PRO A 81 0.51 15.37 -0.22
CA PRO A 81 0.93 16.42 -1.16
C PRO A 81 2.42 16.67 -1.17
N THR A 82 3.07 16.46 -0.05
CA THR A 82 4.50 16.71 0.02
C THR A 82 5.25 15.85 -0.98
N GLN A 83 4.87 14.61 -1.09
CA GLN A 83 5.52 13.73 -2.03
C GLN A 83 5.22 14.11 -3.46
N SER A 84 4.00 14.47 -3.72
CA SER A 84 3.66 14.91 -5.05
C SER A 84 4.46 16.11 -5.47
N LYS A 85 4.64 17.00 -4.54
CA LYS A 85 5.38 18.20 -4.82
C LYS A 85 6.81 17.88 -5.16
N SER A 86 7.39 16.98 -4.42
CA SER A 86 8.76 16.59 -4.71
C SER A 86 8.90 16.08 -6.11
N LYS A 87 7.99 15.31 -6.54
CA LYS A 87 8.07 14.75 -7.86
C LYS A 87 7.94 15.82 -8.91
N GLU A 88 7.08 16.74 -8.68
CA GLU A 88 6.89 17.77 -9.65
C GLU A 88 8.09 18.63 -9.82
N THR A 89 8.73 18.95 -8.71
CA THR A 89 9.87 19.82 -8.85
C THR A 89 11.00 19.13 -9.54
N GLY A 90 10.98 17.88 -9.54
CA GLY A 90 12.01 17.20 -10.24
C GLY A 90 12.16 17.62 -11.65
N PRO A 91 11.27 18.07 -12.28
CA PRO A 91 11.39 18.43 -13.60
C PRO A 91 11.52 19.80 -13.91
N TYR A 92 11.42 20.08 -13.85
CA TYR A 92 11.25 21.01 -14.35
C TYR A 92 11.49 21.83 -14.41
N ILE A 93 11.59 21.81 -14.35
CA ILE A 93 11.62 22.47 -14.41
C ILE A 93 12.03 22.95 -15.00
N ARG A 94 12.22 22.85 -15.33
CA ARG A 94 12.36 23.19 -15.99
C ARG A 94 12.75 23.47 -16.42
#